data_259aeed8ae3dd54de9ed4ff1e55040dd
#
_entry.id   259aeed8ae3dd54de9ed4ff1e55040dd
#
_cell.length_a   1.000
_cell.length_b   1.000
_cell.length_c   1.000
_cell.angle_alpha   90.00
_cell.angle_beta   90.00
_cell.angle_gamma   90.00
#
_symmetry.space_group_name_H-M   'P 1'
#
loop_
_entity.id
_entity.type
_entity.pdbx_description
1 polymer ?
#
loop_
_entity_poly.entity_id
_entity_poly.type
_entity_poly.pdbx_seq_one_letter_code
_entity_poly.pdbx_strand_id
1 'polypeptide(L)'
;MNQPSPDIEALREAIASGDASRAIPALVGLRELPVEQAMPLLLLGLEQTTFVIRSLACAGLGVKRSEAGWQALVAALKHDGDPNVRAEAANALASYGVERAWPLLRDAFAADDQWLVRCSILSALAEDPAMPPAWLLDL
;
A
#
# COMPACT_ATOMS: atom_id res chain seq x y z
N MET A 1 18.47 17.92 23.04
CA MET A 1 19.26 16.77 22.60
C MET A 1 18.67 16.21 21.34
N ASN A 2 19.48 16.09 20.32
CA ASN A 2 19.02 15.55 19.04
C ASN A 2 19.04 14.03 19.09
N GLN A 3 17.94 13.41 18.65
CA GLN A 3 17.94 11.99 18.42
C GLN A 3 18.79 11.70 17.18
N PRO A 4 19.55 10.59 17.18
CA PRO A 4 20.26 10.22 15.97
C PRO A 4 19.28 9.99 14.82
N SER A 5 19.64 10.47 13.66
CA SER A 5 18.86 10.21 12.44
C SER A 5 18.86 8.72 12.15
N PRO A 6 17.74 8.15 11.67
CA PRO A 6 17.72 6.76 11.23
C PRO A 6 18.81 6.52 10.18
N ASP A 7 19.47 5.38 10.28
CA ASP A 7 20.43 4.96 9.28
C ASP A 7 19.69 4.48 8.05
N ILE A 8 19.58 5.33 7.04
CA ILE A 8 18.87 5.05 5.80
C ILE A 8 19.48 3.83 5.08
N GLU A 9 20.81 3.72 5.11
CA GLU A 9 21.48 2.58 4.45
C GLU A 9 21.18 1.27 5.15
N ALA A 10 21.14 1.26 6.48
CA ALA A 10 20.76 0.06 7.24
C ALA A 10 19.30 -0.35 6.96
N LEU A 11 18.39 0.62 6.85
CA LEU A 11 17.00 0.37 6.49
C LEU A 11 16.90 -0.23 5.08
N ARG A 12 17.66 0.33 4.13
CA ARG A 12 17.70 -0.17 2.76
C ARG A 12 18.18 -1.60 2.70
N GLU A 13 19.27 -1.92 3.38
CA GLU A 13 19.83 -3.28 3.41
C GLU A 13 18.84 -4.27 4.01
N ALA A 14 18.15 -3.88 5.08
CA ALA A 14 17.18 -4.76 5.73
C ALA A 14 15.99 -5.07 4.79
N ILE A 15 15.48 -4.07 4.10
CA ILE A 15 14.36 -4.24 3.15
C ILE A 15 14.82 -5.06 1.95
N ALA A 16 15.98 -4.75 1.39
CA ALA A 16 16.52 -5.42 0.21
C ALA A 16 16.95 -6.86 0.49
N SER A 17 17.14 -7.24 1.76
CA SER A 17 17.52 -8.59 2.13
C SER A 17 16.47 -9.64 1.73
N GLY A 18 15.21 -9.23 1.58
CA GLY A 18 14.10 -10.17 1.32
C GLY A 18 13.71 -11.00 2.54
N ASP A 19 14.41 -10.84 3.65
CA ASP A 19 14.12 -11.53 4.90
C ASP A 19 13.08 -10.75 5.69
N ALA A 20 11.89 -11.33 5.84
CA ALA A 20 10.78 -10.66 6.52
C ALA A 20 11.14 -10.25 7.95
N SER A 21 11.92 -11.06 8.68
CA SER A 21 12.30 -10.75 10.06
C SER A 21 13.15 -9.49 10.16
N ARG A 22 13.90 -9.15 9.11
CA ARG A 22 14.70 -7.92 9.03
C ARG A 22 13.92 -6.77 8.40
N ALA A 23 13.16 -7.06 7.35
CA ALA A 23 12.45 -6.05 6.57
C ALA A 23 11.25 -5.45 7.32
N ILE A 24 10.51 -6.26 8.07
CA ILE A 24 9.31 -5.79 8.77
C ILE A 24 9.63 -4.65 9.75
N PRO A 25 10.60 -4.80 10.68
CA PRO A 25 10.95 -3.68 11.56
C PRO A 25 11.44 -2.46 10.80
N ALA A 26 12.18 -2.66 9.72
CA ALA A 26 12.67 -1.55 8.89
C ALA A 26 11.51 -0.78 8.24
N LEU A 27 10.53 -1.49 7.67
CA LEU A 27 9.35 -0.88 7.06
C LEU A 27 8.51 -0.12 8.09
N VAL A 28 8.32 -0.70 9.28
CA VAL A 28 7.61 -0.03 10.37
C VAL A 28 8.34 1.26 10.77
N GLY A 29 9.66 1.22 10.81
CA GLY A 29 10.48 2.40 11.15
C GLY A 29 10.37 3.55 10.16
N LEU A 30 9.90 3.31 8.93
CA LEU A 30 9.75 4.36 7.93
C LEU A 30 8.69 5.40 8.31
N ARG A 31 7.84 5.11 9.28
CA ARG A 31 6.86 6.07 9.81
C ARG A 31 7.52 7.32 10.37
N GLU A 32 8.74 7.18 10.88
CA GLU A 32 9.49 8.29 11.49
C GLU A 32 10.18 9.18 10.44
N LEU A 33 10.16 8.76 9.17
CA LEU A 33 10.83 9.49 8.10
C LEU A 33 9.84 10.37 7.34
N PRO A 34 10.30 11.53 6.83
CA PRO A 34 9.50 12.30 5.89
C PRO A 34 9.27 11.53 4.60
N VAL A 35 8.23 11.91 3.86
CA VAL A 35 7.79 11.20 2.65
C VAL A 35 8.94 11.03 1.65
N GLU A 36 9.73 12.07 1.44
CA GLU A 36 10.82 12.06 0.47
C GLU A 36 11.87 11.00 0.77
N GLN A 37 12.12 10.73 2.05
CA GLN A 37 13.08 9.71 2.47
C GLN A 37 12.46 8.32 2.52
N ALA A 38 11.20 8.22 2.93
CA ALA A 38 10.50 6.95 3.03
C ALA A 38 10.16 6.36 1.65
N MET A 39 9.86 7.21 0.67
CA MET A 39 9.34 6.79 -0.62
C MET A 39 10.26 5.81 -1.36
N PRO A 40 11.55 6.09 -1.54
CA PRO A 40 12.42 5.13 -2.24
C PRO A 40 12.51 3.78 -1.54
N LEU A 41 12.43 3.78 -0.22
CA LEU A 41 12.50 2.54 0.58
C LEU A 41 11.20 1.73 0.49
N LEU A 42 10.06 2.40 0.44
CA LEU A 42 8.77 1.75 0.24
C LEU A 42 8.67 1.16 -1.17
N LEU A 43 9.15 1.88 -2.18
CA LEU A 43 9.18 1.37 -3.55
C LEU A 43 10.11 0.16 -3.66
N LEU A 44 11.23 0.17 -2.96
CA LEU A 44 12.13 -0.99 -2.87
C LEU A 44 11.41 -2.18 -2.25
N GLY A 45 10.59 -1.97 -1.23
CA GLY A 45 9.79 -3.01 -0.61
C GLY A 45 8.83 -3.69 -1.58
N LEU A 46 8.27 -2.94 -2.52
CA LEU A 46 7.39 -3.50 -3.56
C LEU A 46 8.11 -4.41 -4.54
N GLU A 47 9.43 -4.30 -4.66
CA GLU A 47 10.22 -5.12 -5.57
C GLU A 47 10.63 -6.46 -4.98
N GLN A 48 10.37 -6.69 -3.69
CA GLN A 48 10.81 -7.91 -3.02
C GLN A 48 9.95 -9.11 -3.40
N THR A 49 10.53 -10.31 -3.38
CA THR A 49 9.81 -11.53 -3.73
C THR A 49 8.85 -11.99 -2.64
N THR A 50 9.11 -11.63 -1.39
CA THR A 50 8.29 -12.00 -0.24
C THR A 50 7.02 -11.14 -0.20
N PHE A 51 5.86 -11.78 -0.32
CA PHE A 51 4.59 -11.05 -0.41
C PHE A 51 4.29 -10.22 0.84
N VAL A 52 4.72 -10.66 2.02
CA VAL A 52 4.51 -9.91 3.26
C VAL A 52 5.23 -8.57 3.20
N ILE A 53 6.45 -8.55 2.65
CA ILE A 53 7.21 -7.29 2.48
C ILE A 53 6.48 -6.36 1.51
N ARG A 54 6.01 -6.90 0.38
CA ARG A 54 5.24 -6.09 -0.60
C ARG A 54 3.95 -5.55 0.01
N SER A 55 3.23 -6.36 0.80
CA SER A 55 2.00 -5.93 1.47
C SER A 55 2.25 -4.78 2.44
N LEU A 56 3.29 -4.88 3.26
CA LEU A 56 3.66 -3.81 4.18
C LEU A 56 4.11 -2.54 3.46
N ALA A 57 4.81 -2.71 2.34
CA ALA A 57 5.18 -1.55 1.51
C ALA A 57 3.95 -0.85 0.96
N CYS A 58 2.94 -1.59 0.52
CA CYS A 58 1.66 -1.01 0.10
C CYS A 58 1.00 -0.22 1.24
N ALA A 59 0.93 -0.79 2.43
CA ALA A 59 0.36 -0.11 3.59
C ALA A 59 1.11 1.19 3.88
N GLY A 60 2.44 1.15 3.83
CA GLY A 60 3.27 2.33 4.02
C GLY A 60 3.02 3.42 2.99
N LEU A 61 2.81 3.05 1.73
CA LEU A 61 2.49 4.00 0.65
C LEU A 61 1.11 4.63 0.82
N GLY A 62 0.21 3.97 1.53
CA GLY A 62 -1.08 4.53 1.88
C GLY A 62 -0.99 5.59 2.99
N VAL A 63 -0.02 5.45 3.89
CA VAL A 63 0.25 6.41 4.96
C VAL A 63 1.12 7.56 4.46
N LYS A 64 2.21 7.25 3.78
CA LYS A 64 3.14 8.22 3.18
C LYS A 64 2.71 8.51 1.74
N ARG A 65 1.62 9.25 1.61
CA ARG A 65 0.95 9.48 0.32
C ARG A 65 1.77 10.41 -0.58
N SER A 66 1.84 10.04 -1.85
CA SER A 66 2.52 10.81 -2.89
C SER A 66 2.01 10.37 -4.25
N GLU A 67 2.29 11.13 -5.29
CA GLU A 67 1.90 10.74 -6.64
C GLU A 67 2.64 9.47 -7.10
N ALA A 68 3.92 9.35 -6.78
CA ALA A 68 4.68 8.13 -7.08
C ALA A 68 4.11 6.92 -6.35
N GLY A 69 3.69 7.10 -5.10
CA GLY A 69 3.01 6.06 -4.32
C GLY A 69 1.69 5.64 -4.92
N TRP A 70 0.88 6.60 -5.37
CA TRP A 70 -0.38 6.30 -6.07
C TRP A 70 -0.13 5.42 -7.29
N GLN A 71 0.81 5.80 -8.15
CA GLN A 71 1.12 5.04 -9.37
C GLN A 71 1.60 3.63 -9.05
N ALA A 72 2.45 3.48 -8.05
CA ALA A 72 2.95 2.17 -7.63
C ALA A 72 1.84 1.29 -7.08
N LEU A 73 0.92 1.87 -6.30
CA LEU A 73 -0.22 1.14 -5.75
C LEU A 73 -1.21 0.71 -6.83
N VAL A 74 -1.43 1.55 -7.84
CA VAL A 74 -2.26 1.19 -9.00
C VAL A 74 -1.68 -0.02 -9.71
N ALA A 75 -0.38 -0.02 -9.95
CA ALA A 75 0.30 -1.16 -10.59
C ALA A 75 0.20 -2.42 -9.74
N ALA A 76 0.37 -2.31 -8.42
CA ALA A 76 0.25 -3.45 -7.51
C ALA A 76 -1.18 -4.01 -7.52
N LEU A 77 -2.19 -3.16 -7.47
CA LEU A 77 -3.59 -3.59 -7.51
C LEU A 77 -3.91 -4.37 -8.79
N LYS A 78 -3.40 -3.91 -9.92
CA LYS A 78 -3.71 -4.50 -11.23
C LYS A 78 -2.87 -5.73 -11.55
N HIS A 79 -1.62 -5.77 -11.10
CA HIS A 79 -0.64 -6.72 -11.65
C HIS A 79 0.07 -7.60 -10.62
N ASP A 80 0.00 -7.32 -9.31
CA ASP A 80 0.66 -8.18 -8.34
C ASP A 80 0.02 -9.57 -8.36
N GLY A 81 0.86 -10.60 -8.39
CA GLY A 81 0.37 -11.98 -8.45
C GLY A 81 -0.27 -12.48 -7.15
N ASP A 82 0.00 -11.81 -6.03
CA ASP A 82 -0.51 -12.25 -4.73
C ASP A 82 -1.76 -11.46 -4.33
N PRO A 83 -2.89 -12.13 -4.04
CA PRO A 83 -4.11 -11.43 -3.66
C PRO A 83 -4.00 -10.65 -2.35
N ASN A 84 -3.11 -11.05 -1.43
CA ASN A 84 -2.87 -10.27 -0.21
C ASN A 84 -2.28 -8.90 -0.54
N VAL A 85 -1.36 -8.85 -1.49
CA VAL A 85 -0.75 -7.59 -1.93
C VAL A 85 -1.78 -6.73 -2.65
N ARG A 86 -2.58 -7.31 -3.55
CA ARG A 86 -3.64 -6.56 -4.23
C ARG A 86 -4.66 -6.00 -3.24
N ALA A 87 -5.03 -6.77 -2.22
CA ALA A 87 -5.96 -6.31 -1.18
C ALA A 87 -5.38 -5.12 -0.39
N GLU A 88 -4.11 -5.19 -0.01
CA GLU A 88 -3.45 -4.08 0.68
C GLU A 88 -3.32 -2.84 -0.22
N ALA A 89 -3.04 -3.05 -1.50
CA ALA A 89 -2.99 -1.94 -2.45
C ALA A 89 -4.36 -1.24 -2.55
N ALA A 90 -5.44 -2.00 -2.55
CA ALA A 90 -6.81 -1.44 -2.56
C ALA A 90 -7.06 -0.58 -1.31
N ASN A 91 -6.72 -1.09 -0.13
CA ASN A 91 -6.85 -0.34 1.12
C ASN A 91 -6.03 0.95 1.07
N ALA A 92 -4.80 0.85 0.62
CA ALA A 92 -3.90 2.00 0.55
C ALA A 92 -4.42 3.07 -0.43
N LEU A 93 -4.94 2.65 -1.57
CA LEU A 93 -5.51 3.57 -2.58
C LEU A 93 -6.73 4.29 -2.05
N ALA A 94 -7.58 3.62 -1.28
CA ALA A 94 -8.76 4.24 -0.67
C ALA A 94 -8.37 5.41 0.26
N SER A 95 -7.19 5.35 0.88
CA SER A 95 -6.70 6.42 1.76
C SER A 95 -6.39 7.72 1.02
N TYR A 96 -6.28 7.68 -0.30
CA TYR A 96 -6.06 8.87 -1.14
C TYR A 96 -7.35 9.65 -1.42
N GLY A 97 -8.48 9.17 -0.95
CA GLY A 97 -9.77 9.79 -1.10
C GLY A 97 -10.67 9.03 -2.07
N VAL A 98 -11.94 8.87 -1.69
CA VAL A 98 -12.91 8.07 -2.44
C VAL A 98 -13.16 8.64 -3.84
N GLU A 99 -13.12 9.97 -4.00
CA GLU A 99 -13.37 10.58 -5.30
C GLU A 99 -12.34 10.13 -6.33
N ARG A 100 -11.09 10.07 -5.93
CA ARG A 100 -10.00 9.62 -6.81
C ARG A 100 -9.99 8.11 -6.98
N ALA A 101 -10.20 7.38 -5.87
CA ALA A 101 -10.06 5.93 -5.84
C ALA A 101 -11.25 5.18 -6.40
N TRP A 102 -12.46 5.76 -6.36
CA TRP A 102 -13.70 5.06 -6.72
C TRP A 102 -13.67 4.40 -8.10
N PRO A 103 -13.36 5.12 -9.19
CA PRO A 103 -13.38 4.49 -10.52
C PRO A 103 -12.44 3.30 -10.61
N LEU A 104 -11.26 3.44 -10.03
CA LEU A 104 -10.23 2.41 -10.03
C LEU A 104 -10.66 1.19 -9.22
N LEU A 105 -11.18 1.41 -8.01
CA LEU A 105 -11.59 0.32 -7.12
C LEU A 105 -12.83 -0.39 -7.64
N ARG A 106 -13.76 0.34 -8.26
CA ARG A 106 -14.92 -0.26 -8.93
C ARG A 106 -14.46 -1.21 -10.03
N ASP A 107 -13.55 -0.77 -10.88
CA ASP A 107 -13.05 -1.60 -11.98
C ASP A 107 -12.27 -2.82 -11.47
N ALA A 108 -11.48 -2.65 -10.41
CA ALA A 108 -10.77 -3.75 -9.78
C ALA A 108 -11.72 -4.76 -9.16
N PHE A 109 -12.80 -4.30 -8.52
CA PHE A 109 -13.82 -5.18 -7.95
C PHE A 109 -14.46 -6.05 -9.03
N ALA A 110 -14.75 -5.49 -10.19
CA ALA A 110 -15.36 -6.23 -11.31
C ALA A 110 -14.37 -7.22 -11.94
N ALA A 111 -13.08 -6.86 -11.99
CA ALA A 111 -12.07 -7.65 -12.70
C ALA A 111 -11.41 -8.72 -11.83
N ASP A 112 -11.33 -8.52 -10.52
CA ASP A 112 -10.63 -9.44 -9.61
C ASP A 112 -11.61 -10.51 -9.11
N ASP A 113 -11.27 -11.76 -9.34
CA ASP A 113 -12.10 -12.89 -8.90
C ASP A 113 -11.78 -13.36 -7.47
N GLN A 114 -10.73 -12.80 -6.86
CA GLN A 114 -10.32 -13.20 -5.52
C GLN A 114 -11.18 -12.53 -4.46
N TRP A 115 -11.80 -13.35 -3.68
CA TRP A 115 -12.67 -12.95 -2.58
C TRP A 115 -12.01 -11.94 -1.64
N LEU A 116 -10.75 -12.19 -1.27
CA LEU A 116 -10.00 -11.33 -0.37
C LEU A 116 -9.89 -9.90 -0.89
N VAL A 117 -9.60 -9.76 -2.19
CA VAL A 117 -9.45 -8.44 -2.82
C VAL A 117 -10.81 -7.73 -2.87
N ARG A 118 -11.86 -8.44 -3.27
CA ARG A 118 -13.21 -7.88 -3.36
C ARG A 118 -13.71 -7.40 -1.99
N CYS A 119 -13.51 -8.20 -0.94
CA CYS A 119 -13.89 -7.81 0.42
C CYS A 119 -13.09 -6.61 0.92
N SER A 120 -11.81 -6.55 0.60
CA SER A 120 -10.95 -5.43 0.98
C SER A 120 -11.44 -4.12 0.35
N ILE A 121 -11.81 -4.17 -0.93
CA ILE A 121 -12.36 -3.00 -1.63
C ILE A 121 -13.67 -2.53 -0.96
N LEU A 122 -14.59 -3.45 -0.70
CA LEU A 122 -15.86 -3.12 -0.05
C LEU A 122 -15.64 -2.50 1.33
N SER A 123 -14.79 -3.10 2.14
CA SER A 123 -14.50 -2.59 3.49
C SER A 123 -13.90 -1.20 3.45
N ALA A 124 -12.91 -0.99 2.59
CA ALA A 124 -12.22 0.29 2.49
C ALA A 124 -13.17 1.40 2.04
N LEU A 125 -14.03 1.11 1.06
CA LEU A 125 -15.00 2.09 0.57
C LEU A 125 -16.11 2.36 1.59
N ALA A 126 -16.60 1.31 2.26
CA ALA A 126 -17.69 1.45 3.22
C ALA A 126 -17.28 2.23 4.49
N GLU A 127 -15.98 2.18 4.84
CA GLU A 127 -15.45 2.90 6.00
C GLU A 127 -15.27 4.39 5.75
N ASP A 128 -15.23 4.83 4.50
CA ASP A 128 -15.02 6.24 4.17
C ASP A 128 -16.33 7.02 4.32
N PRO A 129 -16.39 8.00 5.25
CA PRO A 129 -17.62 8.78 5.45
C PRO A 129 -17.99 9.64 4.24
N ALA A 130 -17.05 9.90 3.33
CA ALA A 130 -17.31 10.64 2.10
C ALA A 130 -17.89 9.77 0.98
N MET A 131 -17.94 8.44 1.17
CA MET A 131 -18.45 7.51 0.17
C MET A 131 -19.97 7.62 0.05
N PRO A 132 -20.50 7.97 -1.13
CA PRO A 132 -21.94 7.96 -1.33
C PRO A 132 -22.49 6.53 -1.27
N PRO A 133 -23.49 6.24 -0.40
CA PRO A 133 -24.00 4.86 -0.27
C PRO A 133 -24.52 4.28 -1.59
N ALA A 134 -25.06 5.12 -2.46
CA ALA A 134 -25.59 4.67 -3.75
C ALA A 134 -24.50 4.04 -4.63
N TRP A 135 -23.24 4.46 -4.50
CA TRP A 135 -22.13 3.88 -5.29
C TRP A 135 -21.87 2.44 -4.92
N LEU A 136 -22.02 2.09 -3.65
CA LEU A 136 -21.82 0.70 -3.19
C LEU A 136 -22.83 -0.26 -3.83
N LEU A 137 -24.02 0.22 -4.17
CA LEU A 137 -25.05 -0.58 -4.83
C LEU A 137 -24.68 -0.91 -6.29
N ASP A 138 -23.75 -0.15 -6.88
CA ASP A 138 -23.30 -0.38 -8.25
C ASP A 138 -22.25 -1.48 -8.37
N LEU A 139 -21.73 -1.97 -7.25
CA LEU A 139 -20.78 -3.09 -7.23
C LEU A 139 -21.50 -4.41 -7.34
#